data_ac5e43a9a9a20d5adc4778d500e1e31b
#
_entry.id   ac5e43a9a9a20d5adc4778d500e1e31b
#
_cell.length_a   1.000
_cell.length_b   1.000
_cell.length_c   1.000
_cell.angle_alpha   90.00
_cell.angle_beta   90.00
_cell.angle_gamma   90.00
#
_symmetry.space_group_name_H-M   'P 1'
#
loop_
_entity.id
_entity.type
_entity.pdbx_description
1 polymer ?
#
loop_
_entity_poly.entity_id
_entity_poly.type
_entity_poly.pdbx_seq_one_letter_code
_entity_poly.pdbx_strand_id
1 'polypeptide(L)'
;MRHYIGLIHKQANSDFGVSFPDFPGVVTAGTTLEDARVMAEEALALHVEGLVEDREAIPEPSSLDDIMANPENRDGIAILVGLKTYAPKCIRVNVTLPENILDKIDQAANRQGLTRSALLARAAKHELEMLPSSADDVRQRKARRTRSRAALDPATAE
;
A
#
# COMPACT_ATOMS: atom_id res chain seq x y z
N MET A 1 8.03 12.11 -8.86
CA MET A 1 7.47 10.87 -9.43
C MET A 1 8.61 9.87 -9.49
N ARG A 2 8.50 8.70 -8.85
CA ARG A 2 9.53 7.66 -8.94
C ARG A 2 9.39 6.90 -10.25
N HIS A 3 10.50 6.47 -10.83
CA HIS A 3 10.53 5.62 -12.02
C HIS A 3 11.35 4.38 -11.71
N TYR A 4 10.87 3.24 -12.16
CA TYR A 4 11.58 1.96 -12.06
C TYR A 4 11.90 1.45 -13.45
N ILE A 5 12.89 0.60 -13.55
CA ILE A 5 13.26 -0.03 -14.81
C ILE A 5 12.43 -1.29 -14.99
N GLY A 6 11.63 -1.32 -16.05
CA GLY A 6 11.01 -2.53 -16.57
C GLY A 6 11.87 -3.10 -17.70
N LEU A 7 11.97 -4.42 -17.77
CA LEU A 7 12.66 -5.13 -18.83
C LEU A 7 11.64 -5.76 -19.78
N ILE A 8 11.64 -5.34 -21.03
CA ILE A 8 10.78 -5.91 -22.06
C ILE A 8 11.49 -7.12 -22.68
N HIS A 9 10.77 -8.23 -22.71
CA HIS A 9 11.16 -9.47 -23.35
C HIS A 9 10.21 -9.76 -24.51
N LYS A 10 10.78 -10.06 -25.70
CA LYS A 10 9.98 -10.31 -26.91
C LYS A 10 10.59 -11.47 -27.69
N GLN A 11 9.82 -12.48 -27.92
CA GLN A 11 10.13 -13.58 -28.84
C GLN A 11 9.31 -13.43 -30.14
N ALA A 12 9.70 -14.13 -31.20
CA ALA A 12 9.13 -13.95 -32.54
C ALA A 12 7.58 -14.06 -32.59
N ASN A 13 6.98 -14.93 -31.77
CA ASN A 13 5.53 -15.20 -31.75
C ASN A 13 4.92 -15.04 -30.36
N SER A 14 5.50 -14.20 -29.49
CA SER A 14 4.95 -13.92 -28.17
C SER A 14 4.41 -12.50 -28.07
N ASP A 15 3.67 -12.20 -27.02
CA ASP A 15 3.40 -10.85 -26.57
C ASP A 15 4.67 -10.18 -26.04
N PHE A 16 4.60 -8.88 -25.78
CA PHE A 16 5.65 -8.11 -25.12
C PHE A 16 5.55 -8.33 -23.62
N GLY A 17 6.37 -9.25 -23.07
CA GLY A 17 6.45 -9.47 -21.62
C GLY A 17 7.25 -8.35 -20.95
N VAL A 18 6.84 -7.92 -19.77
CA VAL A 18 7.58 -6.95 -18.95
C VAL A 18 7.82 -7.54 -17.58
N SER A 19 9.06 -7.47 -17.09
CA SER A 19 9.44 -7.84 -15.72
C SER A 19 10.10 -6.66 -15.02
N PHE A 20 10.06 -6.67 -13.69
CA PHE A 20 10.66 -5.61 -12.87
C PHE A 20 11.75 -6.21 -11.97
N PRO A 21 13.03 -5.94 -12.23
CA PRO A 21 14.12 -6.45 -11.39
C PRO A 21 14.04 -6.01 -9.93
N ASP A 22 13.58 -4.77 -9.67
CA ASP A 22 13.40 -4.24 -8.31
C ASP A 22 12.20 -4.86 -7.56
N PHE A 23 11.31 -5.54 -8.29
CA PHE A 23 10.12 -6.19 -7.74
C PHE A 23 10.02 -7.64 -8.24
N PRO A 24 10.78 -8.58 -7.64
CA PRO A 24 10.78 -9.97 -8.05
C PRO A 24 9.38 -10.57 -8.03
N GLY A 25 8.97 -11.18 -9.16
CA GLY A 25 7.63 -11.76 -9.31
C GLY A 25 6.60 -10.83 -9.93
N VAL A 26 6.87 -9.54 -10.09
CA VAL A 26 6.00 -8.62 -10.85
C VAL A 26 6.28 -8.76 -12.34
N VAL A 27 5.35 -9.42 -13.03
CA VAL A 27 5.40 -9.62 -14.48
C VAL A 27 4.06 -9.26 -15.11
N THR A 28 4.12 -8.73 -16.31
CA THR A 28 2.92 -8.44 -17.12
C THR A 28 3.24 -8.61 -18.60
N ALA A 29 2.25 -8.46 -19.45
CA ALA A 29 2.42 -8.53 -20.91
C ALA A 29 1.40 -7.66 -21.61
N GLY A 30 1.73 -7.25 -22.85
CA GLY A 30 0.83 -6.54 -23.74
C GLY A 30 1.03 -7.00 -25.17
N THR A 31 -0.01 -6.89 -25.97
CA THR A 31 0.00 -7.30 -27.38
C THR A 31 0.81 -6.37 -28.27
N THR A 32 0.98 -5.12 -27.85
CA THR A 32 1.84 -4.12 -28.48
C THR A 32 2.83 -3.56 -27.45
N LEU A 33 3.84 -2.87 -27.91
CA LEU A 33 4.81 -2.19 -27.02
C LEU A 33 4.12 -1.14 -26.14
N GLU A 34 3.18 -0.38 -26.71
CA GLU A 34 2.44 0.64 -25.96
C GLU A 34 1.50 -0.01 -24.91
N ASP A 35 0.82 -1.08 -25.29
CA ASP A 35 -0.02 -1.87 -24.38
C ASP A 35 0.80 -2.46 -23.23
N ALA A 36 1.95 -3.06 -23.54
CA ALA A 36 2.87 -3.58 -22.53
C ALA A 36 3.35 -2.49 -21.55
N ARG A 37 3.61 -1.27 -22.04
CA ARG A 37 3.98 -0.12 -21.20
C ARG A 37 2.85 0.27 -20.25
N VAL A 38 1.62 0.35 -20.77
CA VAL A 38 0.43 0.68 -19.94
C VAL A 38 0.20 -0.40 -18.88
N MET A 39 0.25 -1.66 -19.27
CA MET A 39 0.11 -2.80 -18.35
C MET A 39 1.24 -2.82 -17.30
N ALA A 40 2.45 -2.42 -17.68
CA ALA A 40 3.57 -2.31 -16.74
C ALA A 40 3.34 -1.23 -15.67
N GLU A 41 2.82 -0.04 -16.07
CA GLU A 41 2.46 1.02 -15.13
C GLU A 41 1.36 0.57 -14.15
N GLU A 42 0.36 -0.17 -14.62
CA GLU A 42 -0.74 -0.68 -13.81
C GLU A 42 -0.27 -1.79 -12.86
N ALA A 43 0.50 -2.75 -13.35
CA ALA A 43 1.04 -3.85 -12.54
C ALA A 43 1.96 -3.34 -11.41
N LEU A 44 2.84 -2.38 -11.74
CA LEU A 44 3.72 -1.75 -10.77
C LEU A 44 2.92 -1.00 -9.70
N ALA A 45 1.92 -0.22 -10.11
CA ALA A 45 1.09 0.54 -9.18
C ALA A 45 0.32 -0.38 -8.22
N LEU A 46 -0.30 -1.45 -8.75
CA LEU A 46 -1.04 -2.43 -7.94
C LEU A 46 -0.14 -3.16 -6.94
N HIS A 47 1.07 -3.56 -7.37
CA HIS A 47 2.01 -4.24 -6.49
C HIS A 47 2.48 -3.32 -5.35
N VAL A 48 2.82 -2.07 -5.67
CA VAL A 48 3.24 -1.09 -4.66
C VAL A 48 2.09 -0.73 -3.71
N GLU A 49 0.83 -0.70 -4.18
CA GLU A 49 -0.34 -0.54 -3.31
C GLU A 49 -0.40 -1.69 -2.28
N GLY A 50 -0.20 -2.94 -2.71
CA GLY A 50 -0.13 -4.09 -1.81
C GLY A 50 1.00 -3.97 -0.77
N LEU A 51 2.22 -3.59 -1.19
CA LEU A 51 3.33 -3.36 -0.25
C LEU A 51 2.99 -2.29 0.81
N VAL A 52 2.31 -1.22 0.40
CA VAL A 52 1.87 -0.16 1.33
C VAL A 52 0.82 -0.68 2.32
N GLU A 53 -0.15 -1.47 1.85
CA GLU A 53 -1.18 -2.08 2.71
C GLU A 53 -0.56 -3.04 3.74
N ASP A 54 0.42 -3.84 3.30
CA ASP A 54 1.14 -4.81 4.14
C ASP A 54 2.21 -4.15 5.02
N ARG A 55 2.42 -2.84 4.88
CA ARG A 55 3.47 -2.06 5.55
C ARG A 55 4.89 -2.55 5.24
N GLU A 56 5.07 -3.08 4.07
CA GLU A 56 6.37 -3.48 3.55
C GLU A 56 7.11 -2.29 2.94
N ALA A 57 8.44 -2.36 2.94
CA ALA A 57 9.26 -1.31 2.37
C ALA A 57 9.23 -1.35 0.85
N ILE A 58 8.96 -0.21 0.23
CA ILE A 58 9.08 -0.05 -1.22
C ILE A 58 10.58 0.08 -1.54
N PRO A 59 11.15 -0.79 -2.38
CA PRO A 59 12.57 -0.70 -2.75
C PRO A 59 12.89 0.64 -3.43
N GLU A 60 14.09 1.13 -3.24
CA GLU A 60 14.58 2.27 -4.01
C GLU A 60 14.91 1.81 -5.45
N PRO A 61 14.67 2.66 -6.47
CA PRO A 61 14.98 2.32 -7.85
C PRO A 61 16.48 2.05 -8.04
N SER A 62 16.80 0.88 -8.59
CA SER A 62 18.17 0.52 -8.95
C SER A 62 18.64 1.27 -10.21
N SER A 63 19.95 1.46 -10.33
CA SER A 63 20.53 2.00 -11.55
C SER A 63 20.49 0.98 -12.69
N LEU A 64 20.57 1.47 -13.93
CA LEU A 64 20.65 0.58 -15.10
C LEU A 64 21.89 -0.33 -15.04
N ASP A 65 23.00 0.20 -14.55
CA ASP A 65 24.25 -0.56 -14.44
C ASP A 65 24.12 -1.70 -13.44
N ASP A 66 23.46 -1.48 -12.29
CA ASP A 66 23.20 -2.52 -11.29
C ASP A 66 22.29 -3.61 -11.85
N ILE A 67 21.24 -3.23 -12.56
CA ILE A 67 20.31 -4.20 -13.17
C ILE A 67 21.01 -5.02 -14.24
N MET A 68 21.80 -4.39 -15.12
CA MET A 68 22.52 -5.06 -16.20
C MET A 68 23.76 -5.85 -15.73
N ALA A 69 24.19 -5.67 -14.48
CA ALA A 69 25.20 -6.52 -13.87
C ALA A 69 24.75 -7.99 -13.79
N ASN A 70 23.43 -8.22 -13.62
CA ASN A 70 22.87 -9.57 -13.69
C ASN A 70 22.76 -10.02 -15.15
N PRO A 71 23.44 -11.14 -15.55
CA PRO A 71 23.40 -11.65 -16.91
C PRO A 71 21.99 -11.97 -17.43
N GLU A 72 21.07 -12.38 -16.55
CA GLU A 72 19.68 -12.74 -16.91
C GLU A 72 18.87 -11.54 -17.39
N ASN A 73 19.28 -10.33 -17.03
CA ASN A 73 18.59 -9.10 -17.43
C ASN A 73 19.02 -8.57 -18.80
N ARG A 74 20.12 -9.08 -19.36
CA ARG A 74 20.76 -8.55 -20.57
C ARG A 74 19.96 -8.81 -21.85
N ASP A 75 19.09 -9.79 -21.84
CA ASP A 75 18.23 -10.12 -22.99
C ASP A 75 16.97 -9.22 -23.04
N GLY A 76 16.73 -8.42 -21.99
CA GLY A 76 15.63 -7.49 -21.89
C GLY A 76 15.98 -6.10 -22.40
N ILE A 77 15.00 -5.43 -22.99
CA ILE A 77 15.11 -4.01 -23.36
C ILE A 77 14.61 -3.17 -22.18
N ALA A 78 15.48 -2.34 -21.61
CA ALA A 78 15.14 -1.49 -20.49
C ALA A 78 14.21 -0.34 -20.91
N ILE A 79 13.13 -0.15 -20.17
CA ILE A 79 12.23 1.00 -20.25
C ILE A 79 12.05 1.63 -18.87
N LEU A 80 11.81 2.94 -18.84
CA LEU A 80 11.43 3.63 -17.61
C LEU A 80 9.92 3.59 -17.43
N VAL A 81 9.47 2.99 -16.33
CA VAL A 81 8.07 2.90 -15.95
C VAL A 81 7.82 3.81 -14.76
N GLY A 82 6.92 4.80 -14.94
CA GLY A 82 6.56 5.72 -13.88
C GLY A 82 5.65 5.05 -12.85
N LEU A 83 6.04 5.10 -11.58
CA LEU A 83 5.15 4.71 -10.50
C LEU A 83 4.04 5.75 -10.37
N LYS A 84 2.85 5.39 -10.82
CA LYS A 84 1.64 6.16 -10.54
C LYS A 84 1.28 5.91 -9.08
N THR A 85 1.69 6.80 -8.18
CA THR A 85 1.14 6.79 -6.83
C THR A 85 -0.35 7.11 -6.94
N TYR A 86 -1.18 6.15 -6.69
CA TYR A 86 -2.59 6.43 -6.44
C TYR A 86 -2.64 7.29 -5.17
N ALA A 87 -2.85 8.59 -5.33
CA ALA A 87 -3.29 9.41 -4.21
C ALA A 87 -4.57 8.73 -3.68
N PRO A 88 -4.65 8.45 -2.38
CA PRO A 88 -5.82 7.76 -1.84
C PRO A 88 -7.08 8.48 -2.29
N LYS A 89 -8.00 7.73 -2.91
CA LYS A 89 -9.22 8.28 -3.50
C LYS A 89 -10.05 8.92 -2.40
N CYS A 90 -10.22 10.22 -2.45
CA CYS A 90 -11.05 10.92 -1.48
C CYS A 90 -12.51 10.55 -1.70
N ILE A 91 -13.13 9.96 -0.69
CA ILE A 91 -14.57 9.66 -0.67
C ILE A 91 -15.27 10.72 0.16
N ARG A 92 -16.36 11.25 -0.38
CA ARG A 92 -17.19 12.19 0.38
C ARG A 92 -18.02 11.44 1.41
N VAL A 93 -17.83 11.78 2.69
CA VAL A 93 -18.60 11.21 3.82
C VAL A 93 -19.39 12.31 4.51
N ASN A 94 -20.63 12.02 4.90
CA ASN A 94 -21.43 12.92 5.72
C ASN A 94 -21.33 12.45 7.18
N VAL A 95 -20.94 13.37 8.06
CA VAL A 95 -20.81 13.11 9.49
C VAL A 95 -21.68 14.11 10.25
N THR A 96 -22.48 13.63 11.18
CA THR A 96 -23.27 14.47 12.09
C THR A 96 -22.46 14.73 13.36
N LEU A 97 -22.25 15.99 13.67
CA LEU A 97 -21.50 16.43 14.86
C LEU A 97 -22.36 17.37 15.71
N PRO A 98 -22.21 17.35 17.05
CA PRO A 98 -22.79 18.38 17.91
C PRO A 98 -22.26 19.77 17.54
N GLU A 99 -23.11 20.81 17.61
CA GLU A 99 -22.77 22.19 17.22
C GLU A 99 -21.53 22.71 17.95
N ASN A 100 -21.46 22.51 19.26
CA ASN A 100 -20.32 22.93 20.08
C ASN A 100 -18.99 22.26 19.70
N ILE A 101 -19.03 21.06 19.12
CA ILE A 101 -17.83 20.36 18.60
C ILE A 101 -17.46 20.93 17.24
N LEU A 102 -18.46 21.20 16.41
CA LEU A 102 -18.25 21.78 15.09
C LEU A 102 -17.55 23.16 15.17
N ASP A 103 -18.02 24.02 16.09
CA ASP A 103 -17.42 25.33 16.36
C ASP A 103 -15.94 25.23 16.78
N LYS A 104 -15.62 24.28 17.65
CA LYS A 104 -14.24 24.04 18.07
C LYS A 104 -13.36 23.55 16.93
N ILE A 105 -13.89 22.70 16.04
CA ILE A 105 -13.18 22.21 14.85
C ILE A 105 -12.90 23.38 13.91
N ASP A 106 -13.87 24.26 13.65
CA ASP A 106 -13.70 25.39 12.76
C ASP A 106 -12.67 26.39 13.30
N GLN A 107 -12.72 26.70 14.59
CA GLN A 107 -11.72 27.54 15.23
C GLN A 107 -10.31 26.92 15.17
N ALA A 108 -10.18 25.62 15.37
CA ALA A 108 -8.90 24.93 15.29
C ALA A 108 -8.36 24.87 13.86
N ALA A 109 -9.22 24.62 12.87
CA ALA A 109 -8.87 24.65 11.46
C ALA A 109 -8.35 26.01 11.03
N ASN A 110 -9.09 27.07 11.36
CA ASN A 110 -8.70 28.45 11.06
C ASN A 110 -7.36 28.83 11.68
N ARG A 111 -7.11 28.48 12.94
CA ARG A 111 -5.82 28.73 13.61
C ARG A 111 -4.63 28.06 12.94
N GLN A 112 -4.86 26.94 12.25
CA GLN A 112 -3.81 26.16 11.58
C GLN A 112 -3.77 26.39 10.06
N GLY A 113 -4.57 27.31 9.51
CA GLY A 113 -4.65 27.56 8.07
C GLY A 113 -5.19 26.35 7.28
N LEU A 114 -5.98 25.50 7.92
CA LEU A 114 -6.55 24.30 7.32
C LEU A 114 -8.05 24.46 7.03
N THR A 115 -8.56 23.69 6.09
CA THR A 115 -10.01 23.50 5.94
C THR A 115 -10.53 22.55 7.03
N ARG A 116 -11.82 22.63 7.35
CA ARG A 116 -12.51 21.68 8.26
C ARG A 116 -12.23 20.24 7.86
N SER A 117 -12.39 19.91 6.58
CA SER A 117 -12.17 18.55 6.06
C SER A 117 -10.73 18.09 6.24
N ALA A 118 -9.75 18.96 5.99
CA ALA A 118 -8.34 18.62 6.18
C ALA A 118 -8.00 18.37 7.66
N LEU A 119 -8.56 19.18 8.58
CA LEU A 119 -8.37 18.98 10.02
C LEU A 119 -9.00 17.65 10.47
N LEU A 120 -10.24 17.36 10.05
CA LEU A 120 -10.92 16.10 10.38
C LEU A 120 -10.20 14.87 9.84
N ALA A 121 -9.75 14.92 8.58
CA ALA A 121 -8.98 13.82 8.00
C ALA A 121 -7.67 13.57 8.76
N ARG A 122 -6.95 14.65 9.13
CA ARG A 122 -5.71 14.55 9.92
C ARG A 122 -5.97 14.00 11.32
N ALA A 123 -7.03 14.45 11.99
CA ALA A 123 -7.40 13.98 13.32
C ALA A 123 -7.79 12.50 13.30
N ALA A 124 -8.58 12.07 12.29
CA ALA A 124 -8.95 10.67 12.12
C ALA A 124 -7.73 9.78 11.86
N LYS A 125 -6.80 10.23 11.00
CA LYS A 125 -5.54 9.50 10.74
C LYS A 125 -4.71 9.34 12.01
N HIS A 126 -4.54 10.41 12.77
CA HIS A 126 -3.81 10.39 14.04
C HIS A 126 -4.45 9.44 15.05
N GLU A 127 -5.78 9.45 15.17
CA GLU A 127 -6.49 8.55 16.08
C GLU A 127 -6.32 7.09 15.67
N LEU A 128 -6.41 6.78 14.37
CA LEU A 128 -6.20 5.44 13.83
C LEU A 128 -4.78 4.92 14.07
N GLU A 129 -3.78 5.81 13.99
CA GLU A 129 -2.38 5.46 14.30
C GLU A 129 -2.14 5.17 15.79
N MET A 130 -2.94 5.79 16.68
CA MET A 130 -2.88 5.57 18.13
C MET A 130 -3.66 4.34 18.59
N LEU A 131 -4.56 3.81 17.77
CA LEU A 131 -5.28 2.58 18.09
C LEU A 131 -4.35 1.36 18.01
N PRO A 132 -4.38 0.44 18.98
CA PRO A 132 -3.60 -0.79 18.91
C PRO A 132 -3.98 -1.58 17.66
N SER A 133 -2.97 -2.09 16.96
CA SER A 133 -3.15 -2.89 15.74
C SER A 133 -4.12 -4.04 16.00
N SER A 134 -5.03 -4.32 15.05
CA SER A 134 -6.04 -5.39 15.14
C SER A 134 -5.44 -6.77 15.48
N ALA A 135 -4.15 -6.99 15.21
CA ALA A 135 -3.41 -8.17 15.62
C ALA A 135 -3.26 -8.30 17.15
N ASP A 136 -3.11 -7.18 17.86
CA ASP A 136 -3.01 -7.17 19.33
C ASP A 136 -4.38 -7.36 20.00
N ASP A 137 -5.44 -6.85 19.39
CA ASP A 137 -6.82 -7.02 19.85
C ASP A 137 -7.27 -8.49 19.73
N VAL A 138 -6.89 -9.19 18.65
CA VAL A 138 -7.15 -10.62 18.46
C VAL A 138 -6.36 -11.45 19.48
N ARG A 139 -5.11 -11.10 19.77
CA ARG A 139 -4.29 -11.77 20.80
C ARG A 139 -4.88 -11.57 22.21
N GLN A 140 -5.32 -10.36 22.55
CA GLN A 140 -5.92 -10.06 23.84
C GLN A 140 -7.30 -10.74 24.02
N ARG A 141 -8.13 -10.77 22.97
CA ARG A 141 -9.41 -11.51 22.99
C ARG A 141 -9.19 -13.01 23.14
N LYS A 142 -8.18 -13.57 22.49
CA LYS A 142 -7.82 -15.00 22.62
C LYS A 142 -7.30 -15.30 24.02
N ALA A 143 -6.47 -14.45 24.60
CA ALA A 143 -5.94 -14.60 25.97
C ALA A 143 -7.05 -14.46 27.03
N ARG A 144 -8.02 -13.55 26.85
CA ARG A 144 -9.19 -13.42 27.74
C ARG A 144 -10.10 -14.65 27.68
N ARG A 145 -10.36 -15.20 26.49
CA ARG A 145 -11.15 -16.43 26.34
C ARG A 145 -10.50 -17.64 26.99
N THR A 146 -9.18 -17.76 26.90
CA THR A 146 -8.42 -18.87 27.52
C THR A 146 -8.45 -18.76 29.06
N ARG A 147 -8.30 -17.55 29.59
CA ARG A 147 -8.42 -17.32 31.06
C ARG A 147 -9.82 -17.54 31.59
N SER A 148 -10.87 -17.15 30.87
CA SER A 148 -12.26 -17.38 31.27
C SER A 148 -12.63 -18.86 31.24
N ARG A 149 -12.05 -19.65 30.34
CA ARG A 149 -12.28 -21.08 30.22
C ARG A 149 -11.54 -21.89 31.31
N ALA A 150 -10.36 -21.41 31.73
CA ALA A 150 -9.59 -22.01 32.82
C ALA A 150 -10.18 -21.72 34.21
N ALA A 151 -11.01 -20.66 34.34
CA ALA A 151 -11.66 -20.31 35.57
C ALA A 151 -13.03 -21.02 35.78
N LEU A 152 -13.50 -21.75 34.76
CA LEU A 152 -14.80 -22.44 34.78
C LEU A 152 -14.70 -23.97 34.92
N ASP A 153 -13.50 -24.51 35.19
CA ASP A 153 -13.32 -25.95 35.43
C ASP A 153 -12.82 -26.22 36.87
N PRO A 154 -13.74 -26.21 37.89
CA PRO A 154 -13.43 -26.67 39.21
C PRO A 154 -13.99 -28.08 39.39
N ALA A 155 -13.38 -29.07 38.71
CA ALA A 155 -13.74 -30.46 39.02
C ALA A 155 -12.54 -31.36 38.73
N THR A 156 -11.68 -31.53 39.70
CA THR A 156 -11.17 -32.84 40.14
C THR A 156 -10.24 -32.62 41.32
N ALA A 157 -10.90 -32.58 42.50
CA ALA A 157 -10.25 -32.91 43.76
C ALA A 157 -11.10 -34.01 44.42
N GLU A 158 -10.67 -35.24 44.23
CA GLU A 158 -10.78 -36.39 45.14
C GLU A 158 -9.71 -37.39 44.76
#